data_08aae1a2f70905291c9bf994dc6a6c41
#
_entry.id   08aae1a2f70905291c9bf994dc6a6c41
#
_cell.length_a   1.000
_cell.length_b   1.000
_cell.length_c   1.000
_cell.angle_alpha   90.00
_cell.angle_beta   90.00
_cell.angle_gamma   90.00
#
_symmetry.space_group_name_H-M   'P 1'
#
loop_
_entity.id
_entity.type
_entity.pdbx_description
1 polymer ?
#
loop_
_entity_poly.entity_id
_entity_poly.type
_entity_poly.pdbx_seq_one_letter_code
_entity_poly.pdbx_strand_id
1 'polypeptide(L)'
;MADVFASRESLAGILDKREERLAWIRDPEVRSETAWGLTRELISRGGVEQALPTARELIEAAYAEGKRQVWAPRADAVARALLAEHQYAAAYDYLKTAVDGYEKESMAAELVKALQTMSSIDQILNRNDQANALLQRAVEASARLGSDSLAVKSRLLAAQGRLARAAGHIPESRAYFKEALVLFPQEQEKTTGDLALASISMGEAMLEAGRKEEARELFLKGLTGSENASYLLNDCLNALRGLARISTEQGNYEEALAYLHQAEGAARGVLPADHAFWAGLYDQRGWVNIMRKAAPEARADFLKAVSNAAVSPMIAAQSREGLGKAWLDAGEGAKARENLRQSIQVRESNFSSDTLSLGRVYHSLGIASDMEGDREGALQAYSRAVDALLKCGDGPERKNLLVQSYLCKAYALCDGEQWQEAVDAFEAVLPLLEGEQRSENYKQLGRCYDELGMTAKADECWKESGFPRVRRSSPVRRTDGGRISSRR
;
A
#
# COMPACT_ATOMS: atom_id res chain seq x y z
N MET A 1 -21.88 18.50 -26.70
CA MET A 1 -22.19 17.77 -27.98
C MET A 1 -21.93 18.62 -29.23
N ALA A 2 -22.27 19.91 -29.25
CA ALA A 2 -22.00 20.80 -30.41
C ALA A 2 -20.49 20.95 -30.70
N ASP A 3 -19.64 21.06 -29.66
CA ASP A 3 -18.19 21.19 -29.84
C ASP A 3 -17.49 19.92 -30.36
N VAL A 4 -18.06 18.73 -30.09
CA VAL A 4 -17.56 17.46 -30.61
C VAL A 4 -17.85 17.29 -32.09
N PHE A 5 -19.00 17.84 -32.57
CA PHE A 5 -19.34 17.84 -33.99
C PHE A 5 -18.52 18.86 -34.79
N ALA A 6 -18.27 20.05 -34.22
CA ALA A 6 -17.41 21.07 -34.84
C ALA A 6 -15.94 20.57 -35.00
N SER A 7 -15.43 19.78 -34.04
CA SER A 7 -14.12 19.18 -34.14
C SER A 7 -14.03 18.07 -35.22
N ARG A 8 -15.10 17.30 -35.45
CA ARG A 8 -15.14 16.26 -36.50
C ARG A 8 -15.14 16.82 -37.93
N GLU A 9 -15.89 17.89 -38.20
CA GLU A 9 -15.83 18.58 -39.52
C GLU A 9 -14.43 19.15 -39.79
N SER A 10 -13.74 19.67 -38.78
CA SER A 10 -12.38 20.17 -38.92
C SER A 10 -11.36 19.06 -39.20
N LEU A 11 -11.55 17.85 -38.67
CA LEU A 11 -10.69 16.68 -38.91
C LEU A 11 -10.83 16.16 -40.34
N ALA A 12 -12.05 16.05 -40.86
CA ALA A 12 -12.29 15.67 -42.26
C ALA A 12 -11.62 16.67 -43.23
N GLY A 13 -11.73 17.97 -42.97
CA GLY A 13 -11.08 19.00 -43.75
C GLY A 13 -9.54 18.96 -43.75
N ILE A 14 -8.91 18.45 -42.69
CA ILE A 14 -7.45 18.23 -42.64
C ILE A 14 -7.10 17.03 -43.50
N LEU A 15 -7.89 15.96 -43.45
CA LEU A 15 -7.66 14.73 -44.25
C LEU A 15 -7.78 15.02 -45.74
N ASP A 16 -8.83 15.74 -46.19
CA ASP A 16 -9.01 16.10 -47.59
C ASP A 16 -7.87 16.98 -48.11
N LYS A 17 -7.49 18.00 -47.39
CA LYS A 17 -6.34 18.85 -47.75
C LYS A 17 -5.01 18.15 -47.72
N ARG A 18 -4.88 17.04 -47.00
CA ARG A 18 -3.65 16.25 -46.86
C ARG A 18 -3.26 15.63 -48.20
N GLU A 19 -4.17 14.93 -48.85
CA GLU A 19 -3.90 14.28 -50.14
C GLU A 19 -3.54 15.29 -51.24
N GLU A 20 -4.28 16.41 -51.30
CA GLU A 20 -3.97 17.50 -52.23
C GLU A 20 -2.56 18.09 -51.99
N ARG A 21 -2.16 18.37 -50.74
CA ARG A 21 -0.86 18.95 -50.38
C ARG A 21 0.29 17.98 -50.69
N LEU A 22 0.12 16.68 -50.39
CA LEU A 22 1.14 15.66 -50.59
C LEU A 22 1.34 15.31 -52.10
N ALA A 23 0.32 15.47 -52.92
CA ALA A 23 0.40 15.18 -54.36
C ALA A 23 1.40 16.08 -55.10
N TRP A 24 1.60 17.30 -54.64
CA TRP A 24 2.50 18.29 -55.28
C TRP A 24 3.98 18.18 -54.82
N ILE A 25 4.26 17.42 -53.76
CA ILE A 25 5.61 17.32 -53.18
C ILE A 25 6.36 16.16 -53.88
N ARG A 26 7.37 16.51 -54.71
CA ARG A 26 8.20 15.53 -55.44
C ARG A 26 9.31 14.92 -54.60
N ASP A 27 9.85 15.70 -53.64
CA ASP A 27 10.91 15.21 -52.77
C ASP A 27 10.36 14.25 -51.71
N PRO A 28 10.86 12.99 -51.63
CA PRO A 28 10.33 11.99 -50.69
C PRO A 28 10.55 12.37 -49.22
N GLU A 29 11.64 13.02 -48.87
CA GLU A 29 11.92 13.45 -47.50
C GLU A 29 10.97 14.57 -47.05
N VAL A 30 10.85 15.60 -47.89
CA VAL A 30 9.91 16.72 -47.65
C VAL A 30 8.47 16.21 -47.59
N ARG A 31 8.10 15.26 -48.42
CA ARG A 31 6.79 14.60 -48.40
C ARG A 31 6.55 13.85 -47.10
N SER A 32 7.54 13.07 -46.62
CA SER A 32 7.45 12.32 -45.36
C SER A 32 7.34 13.24 -44.16
N GLU A 33 8.11 14.34 -44.10
CA GLU A 33 8.05 15.32 -43.00
C GLU A 33 6.72 16.11 -43.02
N THR A 34 6.22 16.48 -44.22
CA THR A 34 4.93 17.14 -44.34
C THR A 34 3.77 16.22 -43.91
N ALA A 35 3.81 14.95 -44.31
CA ALA A 35 2.83 13.97 -43.92
C ALA A 35 2.84 13.73 -42.41
N TRP A 36 4.05 13.69 -41.80
CA TRP A 36 4.19 13.62 -40.34
C TRP A 36 3.67 14.86 -39.62
N GLY A 37 3.93 16.06 -40.14
CA GLY A 37 3.37 17.31 -39.61
C GLY A 37 1.84 17.30 -39.56
N LEU A 38 1.20 16.85 -40.63
CA LEU A 38 -0.27 16.71 -40.71
C LEU A 38 -0.79 15.62 -39.73
N THR A 39 -0.05 14.52 -39.61
CA THR A 39 -0.37 13.45 -38.64
C THR A 39 -0.35 13.98 -37.21
N ARG A 40 0.66 14.76 -36.81
CA ARG A 40 0.73 15.41 -35.49
C ARG A 40 -0.42 16.40 -35.27
N GLU A 41 -0.81 17.14 -36.30
CA GLU A 41 -1.95 18.06 -36.21
C GLU A 41 -3.27 17.31 -35.96
N LEU A 42 -3.51 16.19 -36.66
CA LEU A 42 -4.65 15.31 -36.40
C LEU A 42 -4.66 14.79 -34.96
N ILE A 43 -3.53 14.28 -34.47
CA ILE A 43 -3.35 13.82 -33.10
C ILE A 43 -3.65 14.94 -32.10
N SER A 44 -3.12 16.15 -32.32
CA SER A 44 -3.31 17.28 -31.39
C SER A 44 -4.78 17.75 -31.28
N ARG A 45 -5.59 17.42 -32.27
CA ARG A 45 -7.03 17.72 -32.30
C ARG A 45 -7.91 16.55 -31.86
N GLY A 46 -7.33 15.48 -31.30
CA GLY A 46 -8.06 14.30 -30.80
C GLY A 46 -8.44 13.31 -31.91
N GLY A 47 -7.87 13.43 -33.12
CA GLY A 47 -8.09 12.51 -34.24
C GLY A 47 -7.08 11.38 -34.28
N VAL A 48 -6.82 10.69 -33.16
CA VAL A 48 -5.77 9.66 -33.07
C VAL A 48 -6.10 8.47 -33.96
N GLU A 49 -7.31 7.95 -33.95
CA GLU A 49 -7.71 6.82 -34.80
C GLU A 49 -7.53 7.10 -36.29
N GLN A 50 -7.83 8.32 -36.74
CA GLN A 50 -7.67 8.75 -38.13
C GLN A 50 -6.19 8.94 -38.50
N ALA A 51 -5.36 9.29 -37.53
CA ALA A 51 -3.93 9.49 -37.72
C ALA A 51 -3.11 8.17 -37.77
N LEU A 52 -3.60 7.11 -37.08
CA LEU A 52 -2.88 5.85 -36.93
C LEU A 52 -2.42 5.17 -38.23
N PRO A 53 -3.25 5.04 -39.29
CA PRO A 53 -2.81 4.40 -40.53
C PRO A 53 -1.61 5.09 -41.16
N THR A 54 -1.65 6.42 -41.24
CA THR A 54 -0.54 7.22 -41.79
C THR A 54 0.67 7.22 -40.91
N ALA A 55 0.48 7.32 -39.58
CA ALA A 55 1.59 7.24 -38.65
C ALA A 55 2.33 5.90 -38.79
N ARG A 56 1.60 4.80 -38.94
CA ARG A 56 2.18 3.46 -39.13
C ARG A 56 2.99 3.41 -40.41
N GLU A 57 2.45 3.80 -41.57
CA GLU A 57 3.15 3.84 -42.84
C GLU A 57 4.44 4.64 -42.75
N LEU A 58 4.42 5.82 -42.13
CA LEU A 58 5.60 6.70 -42.00
C LEU A 58 6.66 6.15 -41.06
N ILE A 59 6.26 5.42 -40.05
CA ILE A 59 7.18 4.73 -39.13
C ILE A 59 7.80 3.53 -39.81
N GLU A 60 7.00 2.68 -40.50
CA GLU A 60 7.46 1.50 -41.22
C GLU A 60 8.40 1.87 -42.37
N ALA A 61 8.11 2.91 -43.14
CA ALA A 61 8.99 3.42 -44.18
C ALA A 61 10.34 3.88 -43.62
N ALA A 62 10.35 4.70 -42.58
CA ALA A 62 11.57 5.14 -41.92
C ALA A 62 12.35 4.00 -41.25
N TYR A 63 11.65 2.97 -40.74
CA TYR A 63 12.25 1.75 -40.20
C TYR A 63 12.96 0.95 -41.33
N ALA A 64 12.29 0.73 -42.47
CA ALA A 64 12.85 0.03 -43.59
C ALA A 64 14.10 0.74 -44.16
N GLU A 65 14.17 2.05 -44.13
CA GLU A 65 15.31 2.87 -44.53
C GLU A 65 16.42 2.92 -43.46
N GLY A 66 16.22 2.34 -42.27
CA GLY A 66 17.15 2.36 -41.15
C GLY A 66 17.29 3.72 -40.46
N LYS A 67 16.39 4.67 -40.75
CA LYS A 67 16.38 6.03 -40.19
C LYS A 67 15.84 6.07 -38.75
N ARG A 68 16.59 5.47 -37.80
CA ARG A 68 16.14 5.33 -36.37
C ARG A 68 15.84 6.63 -35.71
N GLN A 69 16.63 7.67 -35.94
CA GLN A 69 16.43 9.02 -35.42
C GLN A 69 15.10 9.65 -35.86
N VAL A 70 14.44 9.09 -36.87
CA VAL A 70 13.16 9.54 -37.40
C VAL A 70 12.02 8.69 -36.85
N TRP A 71 12.09 7.35 -37.00
CA TRP A 71 10.97 6.49 -36.65
C TRP A 71 10.77 6.30 -35.14
N ALA A 72 11.85 6.30 -34.33
CA ALA A 72 11.71 6.10 -32.89
C ALA A 72 10.95 7.26 -32.19
N PRO A 73 11.29 8.56 -32.44
CA PRO A 73 10.47 9.65 -31.90
C PRO A 73 9.05 9.70 -32.45
N ARG A 74 8.81 9.25 -33.70
CA ARG A 74 7.45 9.17 -34.26
C ARG A 74 6.62 8.11 -33.53
N ALA A 75 7.20 6.94 -33.27
CA ALA A 75 6.54 5.88 -32.50
C ALA A 75 6.22 6.34 -31.07
N ASP A 76 7.14 7.02 -30.39
CA ASP A 76 6.92 7.58 -29.05
C ASP A 76 5.79 8.64 -29.05
N ALA A 77 5.76 9.50 -30.06
CA ALA A 77 4.69 10.51 -30.17
C ALA A 77 3.30 9.87 -30.36
N VAL A 78 3.20 8.82 -31.18
CA VAL A 78 1.96 8.05 -31.34
C VAL A 78 1.56 7.37 -30.02
N ALA A 79 2.51 6.75 -29.34
CA ALA A 79 2.26 6.11 -28.07
C ALA A 79 1.69 7.09 -27.03
N ARG A 80 2.23 8.29 -26.94
CA ARG A 80 1.72 9.33 -26.03
C ARG A 80 0.30 9.76 -26.38
N ALA A 81 -0.03 9.85 -27.66
CA ALA A 81 -1.39 10.15 -28.10
C ALA A 81 -2.37 9.05 -27.70
N LEU A 82 -2.00 7.78 -27.89
CA LEU A 82 -2.79 6.64 -27.49
C LEU A 82 -2.96 6.56 -25.97
N LEU A 83 -1.95 6.96 -25.20
CA LEU A 83 -2.04 7.06 -23.74
C LEU A 83 -3.06 8.10 -23.29
N ALA A 84 -3.14 9.24 -23.98
CA ALA A 84 -4.14 10.26 -23.69
C ALA A 84 -5.58 9.77 -23.91
N GLU A 85 -5.77 8.77 -24.79
CA GLU A 85 -7.04 8.08 -25.03
C GLU A 85 -7.17 6.74 -24.26
N HIS A 86 -6.29 6.49 -23.28
CA HIS A 86 -6.29 5.27 -22.46
C HIS A 86 -6.14 3.96 -23.24
N GLN A 87 -5.60 4.00 -24.44
CA GLN A 87 -5.34 2.83 -25.29
C GLN A 87 -3.99 2.18 -24.94
N TYR A 88 -3.88 1.64 -23.72
CA TYR A 88 -2.61 1.20 -23.11
C TYR A 88 -1.89 0.11 -23.91
N ALA A 89 -2.61 -0.89 -24.44
CA ALA A 89 -2.01 -1.99 -25.17
C ALA A 89 -1.36 -1.50 -26.48
N ALA A 90 -2.06 -0.68 -27.26
CA ALA A 90 -1.55 -0.10 -28.49
C ALA A 90 -0.38 0.85 -28.21
N ALA A 91 -0.48 1.69 -27.16
CA ALA A 91 0.61 2.57 -26.76
C ALA A 91 1.88 1.78 -26.38
N TYR A 92 1.73 0.66 -25.69
CA TYR A 92 2.84 -0.19 -25.30
C TYR A 92 3.61 -0.75 -26.51
N ASP A 93 2.92 -1.18 -27.56
CA ASP A 93 3.55 -1.69 -28.79
C ASP A 93 4.37 -0.61 -29.51
N TYR A 94 3.85 0.61 -29.59
CA TYR A 94 4.59 1.74 -30.16
C TYR A 94 5.78 2.15 -29.31
N LEU A 95 5.67 2.11 -27.97
CA LEU A 95 6.78 2.37 -27.06
C LEU A 95 7.88 1.31 -27.19
N LYS A 96 7.50 0.03 -27.33
CA LYS A 96 8.46 -1.04 -27.56
C LYS A 96 9.28 -0.80 -28.84
N THR A 97 8.62 -0.34 -29.90
CA THR A 97 9.29 0.08 -31.14
C THR A 97 10.22 1.26 -30.86
N ALA A 98 9.78 2.31 -30.18
CA ALA A 98 10.60 3.48 -29.85
C ALA A 98 11.85 3.10 -29.04
N VAL A 99 11.71 2.24 -28.02
CA VAL A 99 12.80 1.74 -27.17
C VAL A 99 13.89 1.06 -28.01
N ASP A 100 13.53 0.17 -28.96
CA ASP A 100 14.51 -0.47 -29.85
C ASP A 100 15.35 0.55 -30.63
N GLY A 101 14.72 1.63 -31.09
CA GLY A 101 15.43 2.70 -31.79
C GLY A 101 16.34 3.52 -30.88
N TYR A 102 15.85 3.91 -29.72
CA TYR A 102 16.59 4.72 -28.75
C TYR A 102 17.83 3.98 -28.19
N GLU A 103 17.72 2.66 -27.95
CA GLU A 103 18.86 1.85 -27.51
C GLU A 103 19.98 1.82 -28.56
N LYS A 104 19.63 1.64 -29.83
CA LYS A 104 20.59 1.54 -30.93
C LYS A 104 21.26 2.87 -31.28
N GLU A 105 20.59 3.99 -31.06
CA GLU A 105 21.11 5.34 -31.31
C GLU A 105 21.71 6.01 -30.08
N SER A 106 21.79 5.30 -28.96
CA SER A 106 22.32 5.84 -27.69
C SER A 106 21.58 7.10 -27.18
N MET A 107 20.29 7.21 -27.47
CA MET A 107 19.42 8.30 -27.05
C MET A 107 18.94 8.06 -25.59
N ALA A 108 19.84 8.23 -24.64
CA ALA A 108 19.63 7.79 -23.26
C ALA A 108 18.46 8.48 -22.56
N ALA A 109 18.23 9.77 -22.80
CA ALA A 109 17.15 10.52 -22.15
C ALA A 109 15.76 10.05 -22.62
N GLU A 110 15.60 9.87 -23.94
CA GLU A 110 14.39 9.37 -24.56
C GLU A 110 14.12 7.92 -24.17
N LEU A 111 15.18 7.09 -24.15
CA LEU A 111 15.11 5.69 -23.72
C LEU A 111 14.59 5.59 -22.27
N VAL A 112 15.14 6.36 -21.34
CA VAL A 112 14.70 6.36 -19.94
C VAL A 112 13.24 6.76 -19.83
N LYS A 113 12.80 7.81 -20.53
CA LYS A 113 11.40 8.26 -20.54
C LYS A 113 10.46 7.19 -21.11
N ALA A 114 10.84 6.55 -22.21
CA ALA A 114 10.03 5.50 -22.81
C ALA A 114 9.90 4.27 -21.89
N LEU A 115 11.00 3.81 -21.28
CA LEU A 115 10.99 2.71 -20.31
C LEU A 115 10.15 3.03 -19.07
N GLN A 116 10.23 4.25 -18.53
CA GLN A 116 9.37 4.71 -17.44
C GLN A 116 7.89 4.67 -17.83
N THR A 117 7.55 5.16 -19.02
CA THR A 117 6.18 5.16 -19.52
C THR A 117 5.65 3.73 -19.69
N MET A 118 6.46 2.82 -20.25
CA MET A 118 6.11 1.39 -20.34
C MET A 118 5.89 0.76 -18.95
N SER A 119 6.76 1.09 -17.99
CA SER A 119 6.58 0.62 -16.62
C SER A 119 5.27 1.12 -15.99
N SER A 120 4.89 2.38 -16.24
CA SER A 120 3.61 2.92 -15.78
C SER A 120 2.41 2.19 -16.41
N ILE A 121 2.49 1.85 -17.70
CA ILE A 121 1.46 1.03 -18.36
C ILE A 121 1.37 -0.36 -17.72
N ASP A 122 2.53 -1.00 -17.47
CA ASP A 122 2.54 -2.33 -16.84
C ASP A 122 1.97 -2.30 -15.42
N GLN A 123 2.19 -1.22 -14.67
CA GLN A 123 1.53 -1.01 -13.37
C GLN A 123 0.01 -0.89 -13.52
N ILE A 124 -0.48 -0.13 -14.51
CA ILE A 124 -1.92 -0.01 -14.82
C ILE A 124 -2.52 -1.37 -15.21
N LEU A 125 -1.74 -2.22 -15.87
CA LEU A 125 -2.15 -3.56 -16.29
C LEU A 125 -1.85 -4.65 -15.23
N ASN A 126 -1.48 -4.29 -13.99
CA ASN A 126 -1.09 -5.18 -12.88
C ASN A 126 0.10 -6.11 -13.19
N ARG A 127 1.01 -5.72 -14.08
CA ARG A 127 2.20 -6.48 -14.46
C ARG A 127 3.43 -5.99 -13.67
N ASN A 128 3.38 -6.03 -12.35
CA ASN A 128 4.37 -5.39 -11.48
C ASN A 128 5.80 -5.90 -11.67
N ASP A 129 6.00 -7.20 -11.95
CA ASP A 129 7.34 -7.75 -12.20
C ASP A 129 7.94 -7.19 -13.50
N GLN A 130 7.13 -7.05 -14.56
CA GLN A 130 7.55 -6.45 -15.82
C GLN A 130 7.84 -4.95 -15.64
N ALA A 131 6.99 -4.26 -14.89
CA ALA A 131 7.20 -2.85 -14.53
C ALA A 131 8.54 -2.64 -13.81
N ASN A 132 8.87 -3.50 -12.85
CA ASN A 132 10.12 -3.42 -12.10
C ASN A 132 11.35 -3.68 -13.02
N ALA A 133 11.28 -4.68 -13.90
CA ALA A 133 12.33 -4.95 -14.86
C ALA A 133 12.60 -3.77 -15.82
N LEU A 134 11.53 -3.08 -16.25
CA LEU A 134 11.64 -1.86 -17.07
C LEU A 134 12.29 -0.71 -16.30
N LEU A 135 11.94 -0.52 -15.03
CA LEU A 135 12.57 0.50 -14.19
C LEU A 135 14.05 0.21 -13.95
N GLN A 136 14.42 -1.06 -13.78
CA GLN A 136 15.83 -1.43 -13.65
C GLN A 136 16.62 -1.08 -14.91
N ARG A 137 16.08 -1.42 -16.09
CA ARG A 137 16.69 -1.01 -17.38
C ARG A 137 16.80 0.51 -17.51
N ALA A 138 15.80 1.25 -17.04
CA ALA A 138 15.82 2.71 -17.03
C ALA A 138 16.91 3.26 -16.10
N VAL A 139 17.12 2.66 -14.90
CA VAL A 139 18.22 3.01 -14.00
C VAL A 139 19.57 2.78 -14.66
N GLU A 140 19.78 1.65 -15.32
CA GLU A 140 21.01 1.36 -16.06
C GLU A 140 21.24 2.37 -17.20
N ALA A 141 20.19 2.68 -17.96
CA ALA A 141 20.26 3.67 -19.04
C ALA A 141 20.55 5.09 -18.51
N SER A 142 20.03 5.45 -17.34
CA SER A 142 20.23 6.77 -16.74
C SER A 142 21.69 7.09 -16.42
N ALA A 143 22.53 6.08 -16.24
CA ALA A 143 23.97 6.27 -16.02
C ALA A 143 24.68 6.98 -17.20
N ARG A 144 24.04 7.04 -18.38
CA ARG A 144 24.55 7.68 -19.59
C ARG A 144 24.14 9.17 -19.70
N LEU A 145 23.35 9.70 -18.74
CA LEU A 145 22.78 11.07 -18.80
C LEU A 145 23.70 12.18 -18.27
N GLY A 146 24.91 11.86 -17.83
CA GLY A 146 25.84 12.86 -17.30
C GLY A 146 25.33 13.50 -16.02
N SER A 147 25.32 14.86 -15.96
CA SER A 147 24.90 15.63 -14.76
C SER A 147 23.44 15.36 -14.34
N ASP A 148 22.55 15.14 -15.28
CA ASP A 148 21.11 14.92 -15.01
C ASP A 148 20.82 13.49 -14.52
N SER A 149 21.83 12.61 -14.50
CA SER A 149 21.66 11.19 -14.16
C SER A 149 21.18 10.96 -12.72
N LEU A 150 21.62 11.76 -11.77
CA LEU A 150 21.31 11.58 -10.34
C LEU A 150 19.83 11.84 -10.04
N ALA A 151 19.26 12.92 -10.58
CA ALA A 151 17.84 13.25 -10.43
C ALA A 151 16.95 12.16 -11.02
N VAL A 152 17.26 11.72 -12.23
CA VAL A 152 16.52 10.66 -12.92
C VAL A 152 16.64 9.34 -12.15
N LYS A 153 17.85 8.98 -11.73
CA LYS A 153 18.09 7.75 -10.94
C LYS A 153 17.31 7.78 -9.62
N SER A 154 17.29 8.91 -8.92
CA SER A 154 16.53 9.09 -7.68
C SER A 154 15.03 8.79 -7.89
N ARG A 155 14.42 9.35 -8.95
CA ARG A 155 13.00 9.11 -9.27
C ARG A 155 12.71 7.64 -9.62
N LEU A 156 13.58 7.00 -10.38
CA LEU A 156 13.45 5.60 -10.75
C LEU A 156 13.54 4.67 -9.54
N LEU A 157 14.47 4.94 -8.63
CA LEU A 157 14.59 4.22 -7.36
C LEU A 157 13.36 4.39 -6.47
N ALA A 158 12.79 5.60 -6.41
CA ALA A 158 11.54 5.82 -5.68
C ALA A 158 10.38 5.01 -6.28
N ALA A 159 10.30 4.91 -7.61
CA ALA A 159 9.31 4.06 -8.29
C ALA A 159 9.52 2.55 -7.98
N GLN A 160 10.76 2.07 -7.95
CA GLN A 160 11.08 0.71 -7.52
C GLN A 160 10.70 0.46 -6.05
N GLY A 161 10.94 1.46 -5.18
CA GLY A 161 10.52 1.40 -3.77
C GLY A 161 9.01 1.22 -3.62
N ARG A 162 8.20 1.91 -4.45
CA ARG A 162 6.73 1.74 -4.47
C ARG A 162 6.33 0.31 -4.87
N LEU A 163 6.90 -0.20 -5.95
CA LEU A 163 6.60 -1.55 -6.43
C LEU A 163 6.98 -2.63 -5.41
N ALA A 164 8.17 -2.52 -4.82
CA ALA A 164 8.61 -3.43 -3.78
C ALA A 164 7.66 -3.40 -2.57
N ARG A 165 7.19 -2.22 -2.16
CA ARG A 165 6.20 -2.08 -1.09
C ARG A 165 4.86 -2.74 -1.45
N ALA A 166 4.37 -2.52 -2.67
CA ALA A 166 3.13 -3.13 -3.14
C ALA A 166 3.21 -4.67 -3.19
N ALA A 167 4.39 -5.21 -3.48
CA ALA A 167 4.68 -6.64 -3.44
C ALA A 167 4.91 -7.20 -2.01
N GLY A 168 4.98 -6.33 -0.99
CA GLY A 168 5.24 -6.73 0.39
C GLY A 168 6.73 -6.88 0.74
N HIS A 169 7.63 -6.53 -0.16
CA HIS A 169 9.08 -6.55 0.04
C HIS A 169 9.54 -5.29 0.79
N ILE A 170 9.15 -5.17 2.06
CA ILE A 170 9.36 -3.94 2.86
C ILE A 170 10.83 -3.57 3.06
N PRO A 171 11.77 -4.50 3.34
CA PRO A 171 13.19 -4.17 3.47
C PRO A 171 13.77 -3.56 2.19
N GLU A 172 13.49 -4.15 1.04
CA GLU A 172 13.93 -3.67 -0.28
C GLU A 172 13.32 -2.31 -0.61
N SER A 173 12.03 -2.13 -0.33
CA SER A 173 11.34 -0.84 -0.50
C SER A 173 12.06 0.28 0.26
N ARG A 174 12.40 0.05 1.53
CA ARG A 174 13.14 1.02 2.35
C ARG A 174 14.53 1.31 1.81
N ALA A 175 15.23 0.30 1.29
CA ALA A 175 16.54 0.47 0.69
C ALA A 175 16.48 1.37 -0.54
N TYR A 176 15.51 1.14 -1.45
CA TYR A 176 15.30 1.98 -2.62
C TYR A 176 14.96 3.43 -2.27
N PHE A 177 14.06 3.67 -1.32
CA PHE A 177 13.73 5.03 -0.89
C PHE A 177 14.92 5.74 -0.22
N LYS A 178 15.71 5.02 0.59
CA LYS A 178 16.91 5.57 1.21
C LYS A 178 17.96 5.98 0.16
N GLU A 179 18.19 5.14 -0.85
CA GLU A 179 19.10 5.47 -1.95
C GLU A 179 18.57 6.65 -2.78
N ALA A 180 17.26 6.69 -3.07
CA ALA A 180 16.61 7.79 -3.77
C ALA A 180 16.83 9.13 -3.04
N LEU A 181 16.67 9.17 -1.71
CA LEU A 181 16.92 10.34 -0.88
C LEU A 181 18.36 10.86 -0.96
N VAL A 182 19.34 9.95 -0.95
CA VAL A 182 20.76 10.32 -1.02
C VAL A 182 21.11 10.95 -2.37
N LEU A 183 20.48 10.46 -3.44
CA LEU A 183 20.75 10.89 -4.81
C LEU A 183 19.92 12.12 -5.23
N PHE A 184 18.91 12.51 -4.44
CA PHE A 184 18.02 13.60 -4.83
C PHE A 184 18.79 14.93 -4.87
N PRO A 185 18.97 15.51 -6.06
CA PRO A 185 19.62 16.82 -6.19
C PRO A 185 18.64 17.93 -5.80
N GLN A 186 19.18 19.03 -5.32
CA GLN A 186 18.41 20.25 -5.07
C GLN A 186 18.17 21.06 -6.36
N GLU A 187 18.36 20.46 -7.51
CA GLU A 187 18.28 21.13 -8.81
C GLU A 187 16.84 21.31 -9.28
N GLN A 188 16.62 22.41 -10.01
CA GLN A 188 15.32 22.73 -10.61
C GLN A 188 15.05 21.84 -11.83
N GLU A 189 13.93 21.15 -11.83
CA GLU A 189 13.45 20.35 -12.96
C GLU A 189 13.01 21.26 -14.13
N LYS A 190 13.25 20.79 -15.36
CA LYS A 190 13.11 21.60 -16.59
C LYS A 190 11.66 21.79 -17.06
N THR A 191 10.75 20.87 -16.69
CA THR A 191 9.33 20.94 -17.08
C THR A 191 8.42 20.83 -15.88
N THR A 192 7.19 21.36 -16.01
CA THR A 192 6.19 21.26 -14.94
C THR A 192 5.84 19.80 -14.59
N GLY A 193 5.73 18.93 -15.61
CA GLY A 193 5.47 17.52 -15.40
C GLY A 193 6.64 16.77 -14.75
N ASP A 194 7.86 17.05 -15.16
CA ASP A 194 9.07 16.48 -14.54
C ASP A 194 9.19 16.93 -13.08
N LEU A 195 8.89 18.21 -12.79
CA LEU A 195 8.86 18.74 -11.44
C LEU A 195 7.76 18.09 -10.59
N ALA A 196 6.58 17.85 -11.15
CA ALA A 196 5.48 17.17 -10.48
C ALA A 196 5.88 15.73 -10.10
N LEU A 197 6.43 14.97 -11.05
CA LEU A 197 6.90 13.61 -10.83
C LEU A 197 8.01 13.55 -9.78
N ALA A 198 8.99 14.45 -9.86
CA ALA A 198 10.06 14.55 -8.88
C ALA A 198 9.53 14.86 -7.48
N SER A 199 8.62 15.83 -7.37
CA SER A 199 8.00 16.20 -6.09
C SER A 199 7.23 15.02 -5.47
N ILE A 200 6.42 14.31 -6.24
CA ILE A 200 5.67 13.14 -5.75
C ILE A 200 6.63 12.03 -5.29
N SER A 201 7.61 11.68 -6.10
CA SER A 201 8.58 10.62 -5.77
C SER A 201 9.38 10.96 -4.51
N MET A 202 9.78 12.22 -4.36
CA MET A 202 10.46 12.68 -3.15
C MET A 202 9.53 12.70 -1.94
N GLY A 203 8.27 13.11 -2.11
CA GLY A 203 7.26 13.05 -1.06
C GLY A 203 7.10 11.64 -0.50
N GLU A 204 7.11 10.62 -1.36
CA GLU A 204 7.07 9.22 -0.93
C GLU A 204 8.32 8.81 -0.15
N ALA A 205 9.50 9.18 -0.64
CA ALA A 205 10.76 8.91 0.04
C ALA A 205 10.84 9.60 1.41
N MET A 206 10.37 10.85 1.52
CA MET A 206 10.27 11.59 2.79
C MET A 206 9.29 10.93 3.76
N LEU A 207 8.14 10.46 3.26
CA LEU A 207 7.15 9.77 4.07
C LEU A 207 7.70 8.46 4.66
N GLU A 208 8.44 7.68 3.88
CA GLU A 208 9.10 6.47 4.37
C GLU A 208 10.26 6.75 5.35
N ALA A 209 10.88 7.93 5.24
CA ALA A 209 11.86 8.43 6.20
C ALA A 209 11.24 9.02 7.48
N GLY A 210 9.90 9.08 7.58
CA GLY A 210 9.19 9.66 8.72
C GLY A 210 9.08 11.19 8.70
N ARG A 211 9.53 11.86 7.61
CA ARG A 211 9.51 13.32 7.44
C ARG A 211 8.17 13.77 6.85
N LYS A 212 7.11 13.67 7.67
CA LYS A 212 5.71 13.79 7.23
C LYS A 212 5.35 15.16 6.67
N GLU A 213 5.79 16.24 7.30
CA GLU A 213 5.46 17.60 6.86
C GLU A 213 6.08 17.91 5.50
N GLU A 214 7.34 17.55 5.31
CA GLU A 214 8.02 17.73 4.03
C GLU A 214 7.41 16.85 2.93
N ALA A 215 7.01 15.63 3.28
CA ALA A 215 6.29 14.76 2.36
C ALA A 215 4.96 15.38 1.93
N ARG A 216 4.21 15.99 2.87
CA ARG A 216 2.94 16.67 2.59
C ARG A 216 3.13 17.82 1.61
N GLU A 217 4.10 18.71 1.85
CA GLU A 217 4.39 19.83 0.96
C GLU A 217 4.77 19.37 -0.45
N LEU A 218 5.60 18.34 -0.55
CA LEU A 218 6.03 17.76 -1.81
C LEU A 218 4.89 17.12 -2.60
N PHE A 219 3.99 16.36 -1.92
CA PHE A 219 2.81 15.80 -2.57
C PHE A 219 1.87 16.88 -3.11
N LEU A 220 1.59 17.92 -2.31
CA LEU A 220 0.74 19.04 -2.76
C LEU A 220 1.35 19.76 -3.96
N LYS A 221 2.68 20.03 -3.92
CA LYS A 221 3.41 20.63 -5.05
C LYS A 221 3.34 19.76 -6.31
N GLY A 222 3.48 18.44 -6.14
CA GLY A 222 3.39 17.50 -7.25
C GLY A 222 2.00 17.44 -7.87
N LEU A 223 0.95 17.43 -7.04
CA LEU A 223 -0.43 17.42 -7.52
C LEU A 223 -0.81 18.69 -8.30
N THR A 224 -0.42 19.87 -7.82
CA THR A 224 -0.65 21.13 -8.56
C THR A 224 0.09 21.19 -9.89
N GLY A 225 1.27 20.58 -10.00
CA GLY A 225 2.04 20.49 -11.24
C GLY A 225 1.56 19.45 -12.25
N SER A 226 0.66 18.55 -11.84
CA SER A 226 0.21 17.39 -12.65
C SER A 226 -1.12 17.58 -13.37
N GLU A 227 -1.82 18.70 -13.19
CA GLU A 227 -3.20 18.92 -13.67
C GLU A 227 -3.44 18.65 -15.16
N ASN A 228 -2.39 18.76 -15.99
CA ASN A 228 -2.45 18.51 -17.43
C ASN A 228 -1.65 17.29 -17.90
N ALA A 229 -1.22 16.43 -16.97
CA ALA A 229 -0.31 15.31 -17.25
C ALA A 229 -0.98 13.96 -16.98
N SER A 230 -1.87 13.51 -17.87
CA SER A 230 -2.59 12.23 -17.76
C SER A 230 -1.69 11.01 -17.58
N TYR A 231 -0.44 11.08 -18.06
CA TYR A 231 0.56 10.04 -17.87
C TYR A 231 1.06 9.92 -16.41
N LEU A 232 0.80 10.91 -15.57
CA LEU A 232 1.14 10.89 -14.15
C LEU A 232 0.01 10.36 -13.24
N LEU A 233 -1.05 9.77 -13.80
CA LEU A 233 -2.20 9.32 -13.01
C LEU A 233 -1.79 8.47 -11.81
N ASN A 234 -0.96 7.45 -12.02
CA ASN A 234 -0.51 6.57 -10.94
C ASN A 234 0.25 7.32 -9.84
N ASP A 235 1.10 8.27 -10.23
CA ASP A 235 1.86 9.09 -9.28
C ASP A 235 0.93 10.00 -8.49
N CYS A 236 -0.06 10.61 -9.14
CA CYS A 236 -1.09 11.42 -8.48
C CYS A 236 -1.93 10.59 -7.49
N LEU A 237 -2.35 9.39 -7.88
CA LEU A 237 -3.09 8.47 -7.01
C LEU A 237 -2.26 8.08 -5.78
N ASN A 238 -0.96 7.84 -5.96
CA ASN A 238 -0.04 7.55 -4.86
C ASN A 238 0.16 8.77 -3.95
N ALA A 239 0.29 9.97 -4.51
CA ALA A 239 0.41 11.21 -3.73
C ALA A 239 -0.84 11.46 -2.87
N LEU A 240 -2.04 11.28 -3.43
CA LEU A 240 -3.30 11.41 -2.69
C LEU A 240 -3.41 10.38 -1.57
N ARG A 241 -3.02 9.14 -1.81
CA ARG A 241 -2.97 8.10 -0.79
C ARG A 241 -1.90 8.38 0.28
N GLY A 242 -0.76 8.96 -0.11
CA GLY A 242 0.27 9.44 0.81
C GLY A 242 -0.23 10.54 1.74
N LEU A 243 -0.93 11.53 1.19
CA LEU A 243 -1.59 12.59 1.96
C LEU A 243 -2.64 12.04 2.92
N ALA A 244 -3.47 11.10 2.47
CA ALA A 244 -4.46 10.42 3.32
C ALA A 244 -3.78 9.67 4.47
N ARG A 245 -2.63 9.02 4.25
CA ARG A 245 -1.86 8.36 5.31
C ARG A 245 -1.35 9.36 6.34
N ILE A 246 -0.77 10.49 5.89
CA ILE A 246 -0.28 11.56 6.78
C ILE A 246 -1.44 12.10 7.62
N SER A 247 -2.57 12.46 7.01
CA SER A 247 -3.74 12.98 7.71
C SER A 247 -4.32 11.97 8.70
N THR A 248 -4.31 10.68 8.38
CA THR A 248 -4.75 9.59 9.29
C THR A 248 -3.85 9.52 10.53
N GLU A 249 -2.53 9.56 10.34
CA GLU A 249 -1.55 9.51 11.44
C GLU A 249 -1.58 10.77 12.33
N GLN A 250 -2.08 11.89 11.80
CA GLN A 250 -2.34 13.13 12.55
C GLN A 250 -3.72 13.17 13.24
N GLY A 251 -4.57 12.15 13.01
CA GLY A 251 -5.93 12.10 13.53
C GLY A 251 -6.96 12.88 12.72
N ASN A 252 -6.57 13.45 11.57
CA ASN A 252 -7.43 14.23 10.68
C ASN A 252 -8.20 13.32 9.72
N TYR A 253 -9.12 12.50 10.26
CA TYR A 253 -9.77 11.42 9.49
C TYR A 253 -10.65 11.93 8.34
N GLU A 254 -11.34 13.04 8.49
CA GLU A 254 -12.18 13.62 7.44
C GLU A 254 -11.33 14.12 6.25
N GLU A 255 -10.18 14.74 6.53
CA GLU A 255 -9.23 15.14 5.50
C GLU A 255 -8.65 13.92 4.78
N ALA A 256 -8.31 12.86 5.53
CA ALA A 256 -7.83 11.60 4.96
C ALA A 256 -8.87 10.99 3.99
N LEU A 257 -10.15 10.96 4.39
CA LEU A 257 -11.23 10.49 3.54
C LEU A 257 -11.43 11.37 2.30
N ALA A 258 -11.28 12.69 2.42
CA ALA A 258 -11.37 13.61 1.28
C ALA A 258 -10.29 13.29 0.23
N TYR A 259 -9.04 13.06 0.64
CA TYR A 259 -7.97 12.65 -0.30
C TYR A 259 -8.26 11.28 -0.95
N LEU A 260 -8.79 10.30 -0.19
CA LEU A 260 -9.14 9.00 -0.75
C LEU A 260 -10.32 9.09 -1.73
N HIS A 261 -11.30 9.96 -1.49
CA HIS A 261 -12.37 10.22 -2.44
C HIS A 261 -11.87 10.93 -3.71
N GLN A 262 -10.91 11.85 -3.60
CA GLN A 262 -10.26 12.45 -4.77
C GLN A 262 -9.52 11.39 -5.59
N ALA A 263 -8.78 10.48 -4.93
CA ALA A 263 -8.10 9.37 -5.61
C ALA A 263 -9.11 8.43 -6.30
N GLU A 264 -10.23 8.11 -5.64
CA GLU A 264 -11.31 7.31 -6.21
C GLU A 264 -11.91 8.00 -7.46
N GLY A 265 -12.19 9.31 -7.38
CA GLY A 265 -12.71 10.10 -8.48
C GLY A 265 -11.79 10.15 -9.69
N ALA A 266 -10.48 10.36 -9.46
CA ALA A 266 -9.47 10.41 -10.52
C ALA A 266 -9.25 9.05 -11.21
N ALA A 267 -9.37 7.94 -10.47
CA ALA A 267 -9.21 6.59 -11.01
C ALA A 267 -10.47 6.08 -11.73
N ARG A 268 -11.65 6.62 -11.38
CA ARG A 268 -12.93 6.14 -11.91
C ARG A 268 -13.05 6.43 -13.41
N GLY A 269 -13.37 5.42 -14.19
CA GLY A 269 -13.47 5.51 -15.65
C GLY A 269 -12.14 5.39 -16.40
N VAL A 270 -11.00 5.37 -15.67
CA VAL A 270 -9.65 5.20 -16.23
C VAL A 270 -9.11 3.81 -15.90
N LEU A 271 -9.15 3.41 -14.63
CA LEU A 271 -8.66 2.11 -14.20
C LEU A 271 -9.76 1.05 -14.32
N PRO A 272 -9.43 -0.18 -14.78
CA PRO A 272 -10.34 -1.32 -14.76
C PRO A 272 -10.91 -1.58 -13.36
N ALA A 273 -12.13 -2.11 -13.28
CA ALA A 273 -12.81 -2.36 -12.00
C ALA A 273 -12.08 -3.38 -11.10
N ASP A 274 -11.33 -4.28 -11.70
CA ASP A 274 -10.52 -5.30 -11.03
C ASP A 274 -9.06 -4.85 -10.77
N HIS A 275 -8.69 -3.61 -11.09
CA HIS A 275 -7.33 -3.10 -10.88
C HIS A 275 -6.95 -3.12 -9.39
N ALA A 276 -5.70 -3.53 -9.09
CA ALA A 276 -5.18 -3.66 -7.71
C ALA A 276 -5.25 -2.35 -6.88
N PHE A 277 -5.25 -1.19 -7.55
CA PHE A 277 -5.44 0.11 -6.90
C PHE A 277 -6.69 0.15 -6.01
N TRP A 278 -7.82 -0.42 -6.48
CA TRP A 278 -9.08 -0.41 -5.76
C TRP A 278 -9.01 -1.14 -4.44
N ALA A 279 -8.35 -2.32 -4.43
CA ALA A 279 -8.12 -3.06 -3.19
C ALA A 279 -7.31 -2.22 -2.18
N GLY A 280 -6.23 -1.58 -2.62
CA GLY A 280 -5.41 -0.73 -1.77
C GLY A 280 -6.12 0.54 -1.29
N LEU A 281 -6.98 1.14 -2.13
CA LEU A 281 -7.79 2.29 -1.76
C LEU A 281 -8.82 1.93 -0.67
N TYR A 282 -9.57 0.85 -0.88
CA TYR A 282 -10.59 0.39 0.06
C TYR A 282 -9.96 -0.11 1.37
N ASP A 283 -8.81 -0.79 1.33
CA ASP A 283 -8.06 -1.15 2.53
C ASP A 283 -7.71 0.09 3.36
N GLN A 284 -7.09 1.08 2.74
CA GLN A 284 -6.69 2.31 3.43
C GLN A 284 -7.90 3.07 3.99
N ARG A 285 -9.01 3.16 3.24
CA ARG A 285 -10.24 3.80 3.70
C ARG A 285 -10.89 3.02 4.86
N GLY A 286 -10.85 1.72 4.80
CA GLY A 286 -11.30 0.85 5.89
C GLY A 286 -10.54 1.11 7.18
N TRP A 287 -9.21 1.25 7.12
CA TRP A 287 -8.41 1.59 8.30
C TRP A 287 -8.69 2.99 8.84
N VAL A 288 -8.91 4.00 7.99
CA VAL A 288 -9.37 5.34 8.43
C VAL A 288 -10.70 5.22 9.16
N ASN A 289 -11.64 4.42 8.64
CA ASN A 289 -12.94 4.18 9.25
C ASN A 289 -12.84 3.44 10.60
N ILE A 290 -11.89 2.52 10.78
CA ILE A 290 -11.59 1.93 12.10
C ILE A 290 -11.14 3.00 13.08
N MET A 291 -10.19 3.85 12.68
CA MET A 291 -9.64 4.88 13.56
C MET A 291 -10.69 5.91 14.00
N ARG A 292 -11.65 6.25 13.15
CA ARG A 292 -12.78 7.12 13.48
C ARG A 292 -13.97 6.39 14.13
N LYS A 293 -13.83 5.11 14.47
CA LYS A 293 -14.85 4.25 15.09
C LYS A 293 -16.12 4.03 14.24
N ALA A 294 -15.98 4.07 12.93
CA ALA A 294 -17.06 3.81 11.97
C ALA A 294 -16.97 2.34 11.46
N ALA A 295 -17.23 1.40 12.35
CA ALA A 295 -17.07 -0.04 12.08
C ALA A 295 -17.92 -0.58 10.90
N PRO A 296 -19.19 -0.13 10.68
CA PRO A 296 -19.97 -0.56 9.51
C PRO A 296 -19.33 -0.17 8.19
N GLU A 297 -18.87 1.09 8.06
CA GLU A 297 -18.20 1.61 6.86
C GLU A 297 -16.86 0.92 6.65
N ALA A 298 -16.10 0.69 7.72
CA ALA A 298 -14.85 -0.06 7.66
C ALA A 298 -15.05 -1.46 7.10
N ARG A 299 -16.08 -2.20 7.57
CA ARG A 299 -16.41 -3.53 7.05
C ARG A 299 -16.76 -3.51 5.57
N ALA A 300 -17.57 -2.53 5.14
CA ALA A 300 -17.95 -2.39 3.74
C ALA A 300 -16.73 -2.17 2.84
N ASP A 301 -15.78 -1.35 3.26
CA ASP A 301 -14.56 -1.08 2.51
C ASP A 301 -13.62 -2.29 2.50
N PHE A 302 -13.34 -2.92 3.62
CA PHE A 302 -12.50 -4.11 3.66
C PHE A 302 -13.08 -5.28 2.86
N LEU A 303 -14.41 -5.46 2.84
CA LEU A 303 -15.05 -6.46 1.99
C LEU A 303 -14.80 -6.18 0.51
N LYS A 304 -14.88 -4.92 0.06
CA LYS A 304 -14.53 -4.54 -1.31
C LYS A 304 -13.05 -4.82 -1.61
N ALA A 305 -12.16 -4.55 -0.64
CA ALA A 305 -10.73 -4.81 -0.82
C ALA A 305 -10.44 -6.30 -1.02
N VAL A 306 -10.97 -7.18 -0.16
CA VAL A 306 -10.70 -8.63 -0.25
C VAL A 306 -11.43 -9.33 -1.40
N SER A 307 -12.51 -8.75 -1.93
CA SER A 307 -13.24 -9.28 -3.09
C SER A 307 -12.64 -8.86 -4.44
N ASN A 308 -11.65 -7.97 -4.46
CA ASN A 308 -10.99 -7.58 -5.69
C ASN A 308 -10.10 -8.73 -6.22
N ALA A 309 -10.29 -9.11 -7.49
CA ALA A 309 -9.57 -10.25 -8.09
C ALA A 309 -8.04 -10.04 -8.17
N ALA A 310 -7.59 -8.78 -8.23
CA ALA A 310 -6.18 -8.41 -8.30
C ALA A 310 -5.58 -8.01 -6.94
N VAL A 311 -6.25 -8.36 -5.82
CA VAL A 311 -5.74 -8.04 -4.48
C VAL A 311 -4.42 -8.75 -4.20
N SER A 312 -3.40 -7.99 -3.80
CA SER A 312 -2.13 -8.57 -3.39
C SER A 312 -2.26 -9.34 -2.06
N PRO A 313 -1.44 -10.39 -1.83
CA PRO A 313 -1.46 -11.12 -0.55
C PRO A 313 -1.31 -10.21 0.67
N MET A 314 -0.49 -9.16 0.57
CA MET A 314 -0.29 -8.20 1.66
C MET A 314 -1.59 -7.43 1.97
N ILE A 315 -2.24 -6.85 0.97
CA ILE A 315 -3.50 -6.11 1.14
C ILE A 315 -4.61 -7.07 1.60
N ALA A 316 -4.68 -8.28 1.04
CA ALA A 316 -5.65 -9.27 1.47
C ALA A 316 -5.50 -9.62 2.96
N ALA A 317 -4.27 -9.82 3.44
CA ALA A 317 -3.99 -10.08 4.84
C ALA A 317 -4.35 -8.90 5.75
N GLN A 318 -3.99 -7.68 5.33
CA GLN A 318 -4.29 -6.43 6.08
C GLN A 318 -5.80 -6.17 6.16
N SER A 319 -6.51 -6.29 5.05
CA SER A 319 -7.95 -6.07 5.01
C SER A 319 -8.73 -7.12 5.81
N ARG A 320 -8.26 -8.39 5.82
CA ARG A 320 -8.85 -9.43 6.68
C ARG A 320 -8.58 -9.19 8.17
N GLU A 321 -7.40 -8.67 8.52
CA GLU A 321 -7.10 -8.20 9.88
C GLU A 321 -8.04 -7.06 10.26
N GLY A 322 -8.23 -6.07 9.37
CA GLY A 322 -9.15 -4.96 9.56
C GLY A 322 -10.62 -5.42 9.72
N LEU A 323 -11.07 -6.39 8.90
CA LEU A 323 -12.39 -7.03 9.06
C LEU A 323 -12.51 -7.70 10.42
N GLY A 324 -11.51 -8.47 10.84
CA GLY A 324 -11.48 -9.09 12.15
C GLY A 324 -11.66 -8.08 13.26
N LYS A 325 -10.90 -6.98 13.22
CA LYS A 325 -11.01 -5.89 14.20
C LYS A 325 -12.39 -5.21 14.19
N ALA A 326 -12.93 -4.92 13.01
CA ALA A 326 -14.26 -4.31 12.88
C ALA A 326 -15.40 -5.25 13.33
N TRP A 327 -15.21 -6.57 13.27
CA TRP A 327 -16.14 -7.54 13.83
C TRP A 327 -16.00 -7.70 15.36
N LEU A 328 -14.77 -7.59 15.90
CA LEU A 328 -14.57 -7.51 17.36
C LEU A 328 -15.29 -6.30 17.96
N ASP A 329 -15.15 -5.13 17.33
CA ASP A 329 -15.82 -3.90 17.76
C ASP A 329 -17.36 -4.01 17.70
N ALA A 330 -17.88 -4.91 16.84
CA ALA A 330 -19.31 -5.21 16.74
C ALA A 330 -19.79 -6.34 17.68
N GLY A 331 -18.91 -6.97 18.45
CA GLY A 331 -19.24 -8.09 19.32
C GLY A 331 -19.43 -9.43 18.60
N GLU A 332 -19.03 -9.54 17.34
CA GLU A 332 -19.22 -10.70 16.46
C GLU A 332 -17.97 -11.59 16.43
N GLY A 333 -17.67 -12.26 17.54
CA GLY A 333 -16.43 -13.04 17.74
C GLY A 333 -16.18 -14.10 16.68
N ALA A 334 -17.23 -14.86 16.28
CA ALA A 334 -17.11 -15.91 15.27
C ALA A 334 -16.66 -15.38 13.89
N LYS A 335 -17.22 -14.23 13.45
CA LYS A 335 -16.84 -13.58 12.20
C LYS A 335 -15.44 -12.97 12.28
N ALA A 336 -15.09 -12.40 13.43
CA ALA A 336 -13.75 -11.90 13.69
C ALA A 336 -12.72 -13.02 13.56
N ARG A 337 -12.96 -14.15 14.25
CA ARG A 337 -12.09 -15.33 14.26
C ARG A 337 -11.84 -15.88 12.84
N GLU A 338 -12.88 -16.01 12.02
CA GLU A 338 -12.75 -16.48 10.64
C GLU A 338 -11.82 -15.58 9.82
N ASN A 339 -12.03 -14.26 9.83
CA ASN A 339 -11.20 -13.31 9.08
C ASN A 339 -9.77 -13.26 9.60
N LEU A 340 -9.56 -13.29 10.92
CA LEU A 340 -8.22 -13.29 11.51
C LEU A 340 -7.44 -14.58 11.18
N ARG A 341 -8.07 -15.75 11.17
CA ARG A 341 -7.43 -17.00 10.74
C ARG A 341 -6.98 -16.94 9.28
N GLN A 342 -7.82 -16.39 8.40
CA GLN A 342 -7.47 -16.20 6.99
C GLN A 342 -6.32 -15.19 6.82
N SER A 343 -6.28 -14.10 7.61
CA SER A 343 -5.16 -13.17 7.64
C SER A 343 -3.86 -13.87 8.05
N ILE A 344 -3.90 -14.69 9.12
CA ILE A 344 -2.75 -15.46 9.61
C ILE A 344 -2.26 -16.42 8.52
N GLN A 345 -3.15 -17.18 7.89
CA GLN A 345 -2.79 -18.12 6.83
C GLN A 345 -2.03 -17.45 5.69
N VAL A 346 -2.51 -16.29 5.22
CA VAL A 346 -1.83 -15.52 4.16
C VAL A 346 -0.46 -15.01 4.63
N ARG A 347 -0.36 -14.52 5.89
CA ARG A 347 0.90 -14.00 6.44
C ARG A 347 1.93 -15.12 6.65
N GLU A 348 1.54 -16.25 7.19
CA GLU A 348 2.44 -17.39 7.39
C GLU A 348 2.98 -17.94 6.07
N SER A 349 2.13 -17.98 5.03
CA SER A 349 2.53 -18.50 3.72
C SER A 349 3.43 -17.54 2.92
N ASN A 350 3.29 -16.21 3.10
CA ASN A 350 3.95 -15.22 2.24
C ASN A 350 4.90 -14.29 3.00
N PHE A 351 4.69 -14.08 4.31
CA PHE A 351 5.36 -13.04 5.10
C PHE A 351 5.76 -13.54 6.50
N SER A 352 6.26 -14.77 6.61
CA SER A 352 6.58 -15.41 7.90
C SER A 352 7.63 -14.66 8.73
N SER A 353 8.44 -13.81 8.10
CA SER A 353 9.41 -12.93 8.78
C SER A 353 8.79 -11.67 9.40
N ASP A 354 7.55 -11.30 9.03
CA ASP A 354 6.81 -10.18 9.64
C ASP A 354 6.16 -10.61 10.95
N THR A 355 7.02 -10.87 11.94
CA THR A 355 6.60 -11.41 13.25
C THR A 355 5.80 -10.41 14.07
N LEU A 356 5.97 -9.09 13.87
CA LEU A 356 5.19 -8.07 14.54
C LEU A 356 3.71 -8.12 14.12
N SER A 357 3.45 -8.14 12.82
CA SER A 357 2.08 -8.25 12.30
C SER A 357 1.43 -9.59 12.66
N LEU A 358 2.19 -10.69 12.60
CA LEU A 358 1.70 -11.99 13.07
C LEU A 358 1.32 -11.94 14.54
N GLY A 359 2.17 -11.37 15.40
CA GLY A 359 1.87 -11.21 16.83
C GLY A 359 0.60 -10.42 17.08
N ARG A 360 0.37 -9.31 16.35
CA ARG A 360 -0.83 -8.49 16.45
C ARG A 360 -2.10 -9.25 16.02
N VAL A 361 -2.04 -10.00 14.94
CA VAL A 361 -3.19 -10.76 14.44
C VAL A 361 -3.51 -11.95 15.36
N TYR A 362 -2.49 -12.64 15.88
CA TYR A 362 -2.69 -13.70 16.89
C TYR A 362 -3.28 -13.16 18.19
N HIS A 363 -2.83 -11.99 18.68
CA HIS A 363 -3.44 -11.33 19.83
C HIS A 363 -4.93 -11.07 19.60
N SER A 364 -5.30 -10.49 18.44
CA SER A 364 -6.69 -10.24 18.08
C SER A 364 -7.51 -11.56 17.94
N LEU A 365 -6.89 -12.63 17.45
CA LEU A 365 -7.52 -13.95 17.39
C LEU A 365 -7.81 -14.50 18.80
N GLY A 366 -6.91 -14.27 19.75
CA GLY A 366 -7.12 -14.62 21.16
C GLY A 366 -8.36 -13.91 21.71
N ILE A 367 -8.49 -12.59 21.51
CA ILE A 367 -9.67 -11.83 21.91
C ILE A 367 -10.96 -12.40 21.28
N ALA A 368 -10.92 -12.70 19.97
CA ALA A 368 -12.09 -13.27 19.28
C ALA A 368 -12.49 -14.64 19.84
N SER A 369 -11.51 -15.45 20.25
CA SER A 369 -11.77 -16.77 20.86
C SER A 369 -12.34 -16.63 22.28
N ASP A 370 -11.82 -15.68 23.08
CA ASP A 370 -12.38 -15.37 24.42
C ASP A 370 -13.84 -14.93 24.33
N MET A 371 -14.18 -14.07 23.36
CA MET A 371 -15.57 -13.61 23.17
C MET A 371 -16.52 -14.76 22.84
N GLU A 372 -16.05 -15.84 22.21
CA GLU A 372 -16.84 -17.04 21.90
C GLU A 372 -16.79 -18.09 23.02
N GLY A 373 -16.07 -17.81 24.12
CA GLY A 373 -15.87 -18.76 25.21
C GLY A 373 -14.90 -19.91 24.88
N ASP A 374 -14.19 -19.84 23.76
CA ASP A 374 -13.17 -20.81 23.34
C ASP A 374 -11.86 -20.49 24.07
N ARG A 375 -11.79 -20.84 25.36
CA ARG A 375 -10.63 -20.58 26.21
C ARG A 375 -9.36 -21.23 25.68
N GLU A 376 -9.43 -22.47 25.24
CA GLU A 376 -8.26 -23.20 24.72
C GLU A 376 -7.71 -22.51 23.46
N GLY A 377 -8.59 -22.16 22.53
CA GLY A 377 -8.25 -21.38 21.33
C GLY A 377 -7.65 -20.02 21.67
N ALA A 378 -8.17 -19.33 22.69
CA ALA A 378 -7.64 -18.06 23.15
C ALA A 378 -6.22 -18.19 23.73
N LEU A 379 -5.98 -19.15 24.62
CA LEU A 379 -4.68 -19.44 25.21
C LEU A 379 -3.63 -19.81 24.14
N GLN A 380 -4.02 -20.63 23.16
CA GLN A 380 -3.15 -20.97 22.04
C GLN A 380 -2.80 -19.72 21.20
N ALA A 381 -3.78 -18.90 20.90
CA ALA A 381 -3.57 -17.68 20.12
C ALA A 381 -2.68 -16.66 20.85
N TYR A 382 -2.94 -16.38 22.14
CA TYR A 382 -2.07 -15.50 22.92
C TYR A 382 -0.66 -16.03 23.07
N SER A 383 -0.47 -17.34 23.22
CA SER A 383 0.86 -17.94 23.27
C SER A 383 1.62 -17.75 21.96
N ARG A 384 0.97 -17.98 20.80
CA ARG A 384 1.56 -17.70 19.48
C ARG A 384 1.85 -16.20 19.27
N ALA A 385 1.00 -15.32 19.81
CA ALA A 385 1.26 -13.87 19.78
C ALA A 385 2.55 -13.53 20.52
N VAL A 386 2.71 -14.03 21.74
CA VAL A 386 3.94 -13.85 22.55
C VAL A 386 5.16 -14.40 21.81
N ASP A 387 5.09 -15.62 21.28
CA ASP A 387 6.20 -16.25 20.56
C ASP A 387 6.65 -15.47 19.33
N ALA A 388 5.68 -14.92 18.57
CA ALA A 388 5.95 -14.07 17.41
C ALA A 388 6.60 -12.74 17.82
N LEU A 389 6.06 -12.10 18.88
CA LEU A 389 6.55 -10.81 19.37
C LEU A 389 7.93 -10.90 20.02
N LEU A 390 8.28 -12.03 20.63
CA LEU A 390 9.64 -12.26 21.18
C LEU A 390 10.70 -12.37 20.08
N LYS A 391 10.33 -12.77 18.87
CA LYS A 391 11.22 -12.82 17.71
C LYS A 391 11.34 -11.48 16.97
N CYS A 392 10.51 -10.50 17.32
CA CYS A 392 10.54 -9.18 16.72
C CYS A 392 11.63 -8.30 17.34
N GLY A 393 12.17 -7.35 16.55
CA GLY A 393 13.06 -6.32 17.07
C GLY A 393 12.39 -5.40 18.10
N ASP A 394 13.19 -4.74 18.94
CA ASP A 394 12.68 -3.85 19.97
C ASP A 394 11.96 -2.62 19.39
N GLY A 395 10.86 -2.25 20.02
CA GLY A 395 10.07 -1.10 19.65
C GLY A 395 8.84 -0.90 20.56
N PRO A 396 8.27 0.31 20.59
CA PRO A 396 7.15 0.62 21.48
C PRO A 396 5.89 -0.20 21.16
N GLU A 397 5.59 -0.42 19.88
CA GLU A 397 4.43 -1.23 19.46
C GLU A 397 4.59 -2.69 19.92
N ARG A 398 5.79 -3.28 19.73
CA ARG A 398 6.09 -4.62 20.23
C ARG A 398 5.91 -4.71 21.75
N LYS A 399 6.48 -3.74 22.52
CA LYS A 399 6.36 -3.72 23.99
C LYS A 399 4.90 -3.72 24.41
N ASN A 400 4.09 -2.84 23.81
CA ASN A 400 2.67 -2.74 24.12
C ASN A 400 1.88 -4.02 23.83
N LEU A 401 2.07 -4.60 22.63
CA LEU A 401 1.40 -5.83 22.23
C LEU A 401 1.84 -7.03 23.09
N LEU A 402 3.12 -7.09 23.46
CA LEU A 402 3.66 -8.14 24.31
C LEU A 402 3.04 -8.09 25.69
N VAL A 403 2.96 -6.88 26.30
CA VAL A 403 2.30 -6.66 27.58
C VAL A 403 0.84 -7.10 27.51
N GLN A 404 0.09 -6.64 26.52
CA GLN A 404 -1.32 -7.00 26.35
C GLN A 404 -1.50 -8.52 26.17
N SER A 405 -0.67 -9.16 25.36
CA SER A 405 -0.76 -10.59 25.08
C SER A 405 -0.47 -11.45 26.33
N TYR A 406 0.54 -11.08 27.12
CA TYR A 406 0.82 -11.76 28.39
C TYR A 406 -0.31 -11.57 29.41
N LEU A 407 -0.84 -10.37 29.54
CA LEU A 407 -1.93 -10.08 30.49
C LEU A 407 -3.20 -10.82 30.10
N CYS A 408 -3.60 -10.78 28.83
CA CYS A 408 -4.77 -11.54 28.34
C CYS A 408 -4.59 -13.04 28.57
N LYS A 409 -3.40 -13.57 28.25
CA LYS A 409 -3.06 -14.98 28.53
C LYS A 409 -3.20 -15.32 30.02
N ALA A 410 -2.63 -14.47 30.89
CA ALA A 410 -2.66 -14.69 32.34
C ALA A 410 -4.09 -14.66 32.90
N TYR A 411 -4.94 -13.72 32.45
CA TYR A 411 -6.34 -13.67 32.84
C TYR A 411 -7.12 -14.90 32.36
N ALA A 412 -6.94 -15.33 31.10
CA ALA A 412 -7.58 -16.54 30.58
C ALA A 412 -7.16 -17.80 31.35
N LEU A 413 -5.91 -17.87 31.82
CA LEU A 413 -5.41 -18.92 32.71
C LEU A 413 -6.06 -18.88 34.08
N CYS A 414 -6.23 -17.68 34.67
CA CYS A 414 -6.95 -17.50 35.94
C CYS A 414 -8.39 -17.95 35.85
N ASP A 415 -9.09 -17.62 34.75
CA ASP A 415 -10.48 -18.06 34.50
C ASP A 415 -10.58 -19.58 34.31
N GLY A 416 -9.47 -20.21 33.93
CA GLY A 416 -9.32 -21.67 33.86
C GLY A 416 -8.82 -22.33 35.13
N GLU A 417 -8.62 -21.59 36.23
CA GLU A 417 -8.04 -22.07 37.48
C GLU A 417 -6.62 -22.67 37.31
N GLN A 418 -5.92 -22.31 36.21
CA GLN A 418 -4.53 -22.71 35.93
C GLN A 418 -3.55 -21.75 36.61
N TRP A 419 -3.58 -21.73 37.93
CA TRP A 419 -2.93 -20.71 38.75
C TRP A 419 -1.41 -20.65 38.58
N GLN A 420 -0.73 -21.81 38.41
CA GLN A 420 0.73 -21.83 38.25
C GLN A 420 1.16 -21.19 36.91
N GLU A 421 0.48 -21.58 35.83
CA GLU A 421 0.76 -21.02 34.49
C GLU A 421 0.37 -19.53 34.43
N ALA A 422 -0.65 -19.11 35.18
CA ALA A 422 -1.02 -17.70 35.32
C ALA A 422 0.10 -16.90 36.01
N VAL A 423 0.68 -17.44 37.11
CA VAL A 423 1.83 -16.86 37.77
C VAL A 423 2.99 -16.67 36.80
N ASP A 424 3.33 -17.70 36.03
CA ASP A 424 4.44 -17.66 35.07
C ASP A 424 4.23 -16.56 34.02
N ALA A 425 2.99 -16.37 33.55
CA ALA A 425 2.65 -15.32 32.59
C ALA A 425 2.69 -13.89 33.22
N PHE A 426 2.21 -13.73 34.47
CA PHE A 426 2.29 -12.46 35.17
C PHE A 426 3.70 -12.07 35.57
N GLU A 427 4.55 -13.05 35.94
CA GLU A 427 5.96 -12.83 36.21
C GLU A 427 6.74 -12.45 34.95
N ALA A 428 6.44 -13.10 33.81
CA ALA A 428 7.08 -12.80 32.52
C ALA A 428 6.82 -11.36 32.04
N VAL A 429 5.66 -10.79 32.32
CA VAL A 429 5.32 -9.42 31.92
C VAL A 429 5.85 -8.36 32.87
N LEU A 430 6.12 -8.71 34.14
CA LEU A 430 6.48 -7.78 35.19
C LEU A 430 7.65 -6.83 34.88
N PRO A 431 8.73 -7.27 34.19
CA PRO A 431 9.83 -6.38 33.80
C PRO A 431 9.44 -5.30 32.78
N LEU A 432 8.33 -5.50 32.08
CA LEU A 432 7.84 -4.59 31.04
C LEU A 432 6.86 -3.53 31.59
N LEU A 433 6.39 -3.72 32.83
CA LEU A 433 5.37 -2.88 33.46
C LEU A 433 5.98 -1.80 34.36
N GLU A 434 5.29 -0.66 34.42
CA GLU A 434 5.66 0.48 35.23
C GLU A 434 4.42 1.06 35.96
N GLY A 435 4.63 1.80 37.07
CA GLY A 435 3.60 2.53 37.80
C GLY A 435 2.40 1.67 38.18
N GLU A 436 1.22 2.15 37.90
CA GLU A 436 -0.06 1.52 38.28
C GLU A 436 -0.24 0.12 37.65
N GLN A 437 0.20 -0.07 36.41
CA GLN A 437 0.12 -1.37 35.75
C GLN A 437 0.95 -2.44 36.48
N ARG A 438 2.11 -2.06 36.99
CA ARG A 438 2.97 -2.95 37.78
C ARG A 438 2.33 -3.29 39.12
N SER A 439 1.72 -2.30 39.80
CA SER A 439 0.99 -2.51 41.05
C SER A 439 -0.21 -3.45 40.86
N GLU A 440 -1.00 -3.25 39.82
CA GLU A 440 -2.13 -4.14 39.52
C GLU A 440 -1.66 -5.58 39.19
N ASN A 441 -0.55 -5.71 38.46
CA ASN A 441 0.04 -7.03 38.18
C ASN A 441 0.48 -7.77 39.45
N TYR A 442 1.12 -7.09 40.38
CA TYR A 442 1.46 -7.67 41.69
C TYR A 442 0.22 -8.10 42.48
N LYS A 443 -0.88 -7.33 42.42
CA LYS A 443 -2.15 -7.71 43.00
C LYS A 443 -2.72 -9.00 42.43
N GLN A 444 -2.63 -9.18 41.09
CA GLN A 444 -3.06 -10.43 40.44
C GLN A 444 -2.15 -11.60 40.79
N LEU A 445 -0.82 -11.40 40.82
CA LEU A 445 0.14 -12.38 41.33
C LEU A 445 -0.18 -12.81 42.76
N GLY A 446 -0.45 -11.84 43.64
CA GLY A 446 -0.83 -12.12 45.03
C GLY A 446 -2.08 -13.01 45.12
N ARG A 447 -3.10 -12.77 44.25
CA ARG A 447 -4.28 -13.62 44.17
C ARG A 447 -3.95 -15.04 43.69
N CYS A 448 -3.14 -15.18 42.63
CA CYS A 448 -2.74 -16.49 42.11
C CYS A 448 -1.97 -17.28 43.19
N TYR A 449 -1.03 -16.64 43.91
CA TYR A 449 -0.31 -17.27 45.01
C TYR A 449 -1.17 -17.65 46.20
N ASP A 450 -2.25 -16.86 46.45
CA ASP A 450 -3.26 -17.21 47.50
C ASP A 450 -4.02 -18.50 47.08
N GLU A 451 -4.46 -18.63 45.86
CA GLU A 451 -5.15 -19.83 45.34
C GLU A 451 -4.23 -21.07 45.34
N LEU A 452 -2.93 -20.87 45.13
CA LEU A 452 -1.90 -21.93 45.22
C LEU A 452 -1.50 -22.27 46.65
N GLY A 453 -1.97 -21.53 47.67
CA GLY A 453 -1.59 -21.71 49.07
C GLY A 453 -0.18 -21.24 49.40
N MET A 454 0.49 -20.47 48.53
CA MET A 454 1.85 -19.97 48.69
C MET A 454 1.86 -18.65 49.50
N THR A 455 1.49 -18.73 50.79
CA THR A 455 1.21 -17.55 51.61
C THR A 455 2.35 -16.53 51.65
N ALA A 456 3.62 -16.99 51.78
CA ALA A 456 4.77 -16.07 51.85
C ALA A 456 4.96 -15.25 50.58
N LYS A 457 4.83 -15.85 49.41
CA LYS A 457 4.89 -15.15 48.12
C LYS A 457 3.69 -14.24 47.90
N ALA A 458 2.50 -14.68 48.32
CA ALA A 458 1.31 -13.87 48.28
C ALA A 458 1.50 -12.60 49.13
N ASP A 459 2.00 -12.69 50.38
CA ASP A 459 2.24 -11.54 51.26
C ASP A 459 3.19 -10.51 50.64
N GLU A 460 4.26 -10.99 49.98
CA GLU A 460 5.21 -10.15 49.28
C GLU A 460 4.55 -9.42 48.10
N CYS A 461 3.80 -10.12 47.26
CA CYS A 461 3.09 -9.52 46.14
C CYS A 461 2.03 -8.52 46.59
N TRP A 462 1.26 -8.80 47.64
CA TRP A 462 0.29 -7.87 48.18
C TRP A 462 0.95 -6.60 48.74
N LYS A 463 2.13 -6.72 49.36
CA LYS A 463 2.92 -5.58 49.84
C LYS A 463 3.40 -4.71 48.68
N GLU A 464 3.98 -5.32 47.64
CA GLU A 464 4.48 -4.62 46.44
C GLU A 464 3.33 -3.98 45.65
N SER A 465 2.14 -4.57 45.63
CA SER A 465 0.98 -4.02 44.97
C SER A 465 0.46 -2.73 45.58
N GLY A 466 0.68 -2.50 46.89
CA GLY A 466 0.07 -1.39 47.67
C GLY A 466 -1.44 -1.53 47.89
N PHE A 467 -2.06 -2.62 47.46
CA PHE A 467 -3.49 -2.89 47.68
C PHE A 467 -3.71 -3.73 48.95
N PRO A 468 -4.84 -3.54 49.66
CA PRO A 468 -5.17 -4.39 50.80
C PRO A 468 -5.49 -5.82 50.34
N ARG A 469 -4.92 -6.81 51.04
CA ARG A 469 -5.22 -8.22 50.75
C ARG A 469 -6.66 -8.54 51.09
N VAL A 470 -7.47 -8.89 50.13
CA VAL A 470 -8.82 -9.38 50.32
C VAL A 470 -8.77 -10.89 50.58
N ARG A 471 -8.78 -11.27 51.88
CA ARG A 471 -8.92 -12.72 52.22
C ARG A 471 -10.34 -13.14 51.86
N ARG A 472 -10.50 -14.02 50.89
CA ARG A 472 -11.77 -14.78 50.74
C ARG A 472 -11.95 -15.58 52.05
N SER A 473 -13.06 -15.38 52.76
CA SER A 473 -13.46 -16.27 53.85
C SER A 473 -13.44 -17.70 53.28
N SER A 474 -12.64 -18.57 53.89
CA SER A 474 -12.48 -19.98 53.49
C SER A 474 -13.85 -20.56 53.17
N PRO A 475 -14.00 -21.32 52.04
CA PRO A 475 -15.23 -22.05 51.85
C PRO A 475 -15.40 -22.99 53.03
N VAL A 476 -16.50 -22.83 53.74
CA VAL A 476 -16.88 -23.74 54.81
C VAL A 476 -16.82 -25.15 54.27
N ARG A 477 -15.81 -25.91 54.68
CA ARG A 477 -15.78 -27.38 54.41
C ARG A 477 -17.12 -27.91 54.88
N ARG A 478 -18.01 -28.26 53.94
CA ARG A 478 -19.14 -29.12 54.21
C ARG A 478 -18.55 -30.45 54.64
N THR A 479 -18.43 -30.64 55.94
CA THR A 479 -18.22 -31.95 56.52
C THR A 479 -19.46 -32.81 56.14
N ASP A 480 -19.26 -33.82 55.33
CA ASP A 480 -20.19 -34.92 55.16
C ASP A 480 -20.49 -35.48 56.56
N GLY A 481 -21.72 -35.50 56.96
CA GLY A 481 -22.16 -36.23 58.16
C GLY A 481 -23.19 -35.47 58.99
N GLY A 482 -24.42 -35.35 58.49
CA GLY A 482 -25.60 -34.89 59.26
C GLY A 482 -26.89 -35.42 58.66
N ARG A 483 -27.20 -36.71 58.95
CA ARG A 483 -28.56 -37.26 58.76
C ARG A 483 -29.54 -36.37 59.49
N ILE A 484 -30.43 -35.71 58.81
CA ILE A 484 -31.63 -35.16 59.39
C ILE A 484 -32.73 -36.19 59.19
N SER A 485 -33.06 -36.85 60.29
CA SER A 485 -34.23 -37.75 60.38
C SER A 485 -35.50 -36.88 60.28
N SER A 486 -36.39 -37.34 59.41
CA SER A 486 -37.79 -36.92 59.38
C SER A 486 -38.48 -37.12 60.72
N ARG A 487 -39.11 -36.11 61.32
CA ARG A 487 -40.32 -36.24 62.09
C ARG A 487 -41.11 -34.94 62.12
N ARG A 488 -42.36 -35.11 61.61
CA ARG A 488 -43.58 -34.32 61.70
C ARG A 488 -43.63 -32.96 61.05
#